data_a6011132d2fd0f1fb58bb840c68b38b1
#
_entry.id   a6011132d2fd0f1fb58bb840c68b38b1
#
_cell.length_a   1.000
_cell.length_b   1.000
_cell.length_c   1.000
_cell.angle_alpha   90.00
_cell.angle_beta   90.00
_cell.angle_gamma   90.00
#
_symmetry.space_group_name_H-M   'P 1'
#
loop_
_entity.id
_entity.type
_entity.pdbx_description
1 polymer ?
#
loop_
_entity_poly.entity_id
_entity_poly.type
_entity_poly.pdbx_seq_one_letter_code
_entity_poly.pdbx_strand_id
1 'polypeptide(L)' 'MNEPVTDVKKYDINRRIYLPKWVEEDLGLIPGQSYVTFVQDGSNIVIKKVSISIA' A
#
# COMPACT_ATOMS: atom_id res chain seq x y z
N MET A 1 4.48 18.80 12.43
CA MET A 1 5.76 18.43 11.84
C MET A 1 5.53 17.75 10.49
N ASN A 2 6.20 18.20 9.47
CA ASN A 2 6.02 17.64 8.14
C ASN A 2 7.01 16.51 7.92
N GLU A 3 6.48 15.39 7.44
CA GLU A 3 7.34 14.31 7.03
C GLU A 3 7.93 14.64 5.66
N PRO A 4 9.19 14.28 5.42
CA PRO A 4 9.77 14.50 4.11
C PRO A 4 9.06 13.66 3.06
N VAL A 5 8.88 14.25 1.89
CA VAL A 5 8.32 13.52 0.75
C VAL A 5 9.46 12.74 0.12
N THR A 6 9.42 11.42 0.25
CA THR A 6 10.47 10.55 -0.25
C THR A 6 10.12 9.86 -1.55
N ASP A 7 8.83 9.61 -1.77
CA ASP A 7 8.38 8.94 -2.98
C ASP A 7 7.14 9.64 -3.51
N VAL A 8 7.15 9.90 -4.80
CA VAL A 8 5.99 10.44 -5.49
C VAL A 8 5.63 9.47 -6.60
N LYS A 9 4.40 8.98 -6.58
CA LYS A 9 3.92 8.04 -7.59
C LYS A 9 2.74 8.64 -8.31
N LYS A 10 2.69 8.42 -9.61
CA LYS A 10 1.58 8.89 -10.41
C LYS A 10 0.39 7.95 -10.24
N TYR A 11 -0.77 8.53 -10.03
CA TYR A 11 -2.01 7.78 -10.06
C TYR A 11 -2.46 7.75 -11.52
N ASP A 12 -2.38 6.60 -12.16
CA ASP A 12 -2.57 6.51 -13.60
C ASP A 12 -4.06 6.46 -13.99
N ILE A 13 -4.30 6.53 -15.30
CA ILE A 13 -5.67 6.55 -15.82
C ILE A 13 -6.42 5.26 -15.53
N ASN A 14 -5.70 4.17 -15.28
CA ASN A 14 -6.28 2.88 -14.94
C ASN A 14 -6.49 2.72 -13.45
N ARG A 15 -6.33 3.79 -12.67
CA ARG A 15 -6.52 3.82 -11.22
C ARG A 15 -5.52 2.95 -10.48
N ARG A 16 -4.29 2.92 -10.97
CA ARG A 16 -3.24 2.12 -10.36
C ARG A 16 -2.07 2.99 -9.94
N ILE A 17 -1.40 2.57 -8.88
CA ILE A 17 -0.13 3.14 -8.49
C ILE A 17 0.83 2.00 -8.20
N TYR A 18 2.12 2.28 -8.37
CA TYR A 18 3.14 1.32 -7.97
C TYR A 18 3.55 1.62 -6.55
N LEU A 19 3.58 0.59 -5.72
CA LEU A 19 4.07 0.75 -4.37
C LEU A 19 5.59 0.84 -4.37
N PRO A 20 6.16 1.75 -3.58
CA PRO A 20 7.60 1.77 -3.39
C PRO A 20 8.06 0.43 -2.82
N LYS A 21 9.25 -0.01 -3.22
CA LYS A 21 9.75 -1.29 -2.78
C LYS A 21 9.87 -1.39 -1.27
N TRP A 22 10.23 -0.29 -0.62
CA TRP A 22 10.37 -0.29 0.83
C TRP A 22 9.04 -0.55 1.54
N VAL A 23 7.92 -0.15 0.92
CA VAL A 23 6.59 -0.43 1.46
C VAL A 23 6.30 -1.92 1.38
N GLU A 24 6.64 -2.55 0.25
CA GLU A 24 6.46 -3.99 0.09
C GLU A 24 7.26 -4.75 1.13
N GLU A 25 8.50 -4.34 1.36
CA GLU A 25 9.38 -4.99 2.32
C GLU A 25 8.88 -4.81 3.75
N ASP A 26 8.44 -3.61 4.07
CA ASP A 26 7.96 -3.29 5.41
C ASP A 26 6.70 -4.06 5.76
N LEU A 27 5.81 -4.23 4.79
CA LEU A 27 4.56 -4.97 5.00
C LEU A 27 4.72 -6.46 4.75
N GLY A 28 5.83 -6.88 4.18
CA GLY A 28 6.04 -8.28 3.84
C GLY A 28 5.16 -8.74 2.69
N LEU A 29 4.99 -7.87 1.68
CA LEU A 29 4.14 -8.19 0.54
C LEU A 29 4.91 -8.98 -0.51
N ILE A 30 4.24 -9.97 -1.08
CA ILE A 30 4.79 -10.79 -2.16
C ILE A 30 3.92 -10.55 -3.39
N PRO A 31 4.49 -10.00 -4.48
CA PRO A 31 3.71 -9.75 -5.69
C PRO A 31 3.00 -10.99 -6.20
N GLY A 32 1.73 -10.84 -6.51
CA GLY A 32 0.94 -11.94 -7.03
C GLY A 32 0.39 -12.88 -5.97
N GLN A 33 0.79 -12.74 -4.71
CA GLN A 33 0.38 -13.64 -3.64
C GLN A 33 -0.27 -12.94 -2.46
N SER A 34 0.18 -11.73 -2.16
CA SER A 34 -0.30 -11.01 -0.98
C SER A 34 -1.54 -10.19 -1.29
N TYR A 35 -2.33 -9.93 -0.26
CA TYR A 35 -3.52 -9.09 -0.35
C TYR A 35 -3.38 -7.93 0.61
N VAL A 36 -4.02 -6.82 0.26
CA VAL A 36 -4.00 -5.63 1.09
C VAL A 36 -5.41 -5.10 1.25
N THR A 37 -5.61 -4.34 2.32
CA THR A 37 -6.86 -3.63 2.56
C THR A 37 -6.55 -2.17 2.86
N PHE A 38 -7.55 -1.34 2.71
CA PHE A 38 -7.43 0.09 2.98
C PHE A 38 -8.33 0.44 4.15
N VAL A 39 -7.80 1.21 5.08
CA VAL A 39 -8.51 1.58 6.29
C VAL A 39 -8.53 3.10 6.41
N GLN A 40 -9.69 3.64 6.70
CA GLN A 40 -9.84 5.06 6.97
C GLN A 40 -9.34 5.34 8.38
N ASP A 41 -8.44 6.29 8.50
CA ASP A 41 -7.91 6.69 9.80
C ASP A 41 -7.93 8.23 9.85
N GLY A 42 -9.01 8.78 10.41
CA GLY A 42 -9.22 10.21 10.41
C GLY A 42 -9.29 10.74 8.99
N SER A 43 -8.40 11.65 8.63
CA SER A 43 -8.33 12.19 7.28
C SER A 43 -7.35 11.41 6.39
N ASN A 44 -6.79 10.32 6.90
CA ASN A 44 -5.81 9.52 6.18
C ASN A 44 -6.39 8.17 5.78
N ILE A 45 -5.79 7.61 4.74
CA ILE A 45 -6.08 6.23 4.32
C ILE A 45 -4.82 5.42 4.57
N VAL A 46 -4.97 4.29 5.24
CA VAL A 46 -3.86 3.42 5.60
C VAL A 46 -3.99 2.11 4.83
N ILE A 47 -2.88 1.65 4.27
CA ILE A 47 -2.84 0.36 3.60
C ILE A 47 -2.27 -0.67 4.58
N LYS A 48 -2.90 -1.83 4.65
CA LYS A 48 -2.47 -2.91 5.53
C LYS A 48 -2.46 -4.24 4.78
N LYS A 49 -1.52 -5.10 5.17
CA LYS A 49 -1.50 -6.46 4.66
C LYS A 49 -2.63 -7.26 5.28
N VAL A 50 -3.30 -8.07 4.47
CA VAL A 50 -4.39 -8.92 4.92
C VAL A 50 -4.04 -10.37 4.63
N SER A 51 -4.28 -11.23 5.61
CA SER A 51 -4.17 -12.67 5.39
C SER A 51 -5.55 -13.20 5.02
N ILE A 52 -5.65 -13.74 3.81
CA ILE A 52 -6.88 -14.34 3.35
C ILE A 52 -6.69 -15.84 3.31
N SER A 53 -7.55 -16.55 4.05
CA SER A 53 -7.54 -17.99 4.04
C SER A 53 -8.59 -18.47 3.05
N ILE A 54 -8.13 -19.15 2.02
CA ILE A 54 -9.02 -19.76 1.05
C ILE A 54 -9.13 -21.23 1.40
N ALA A 55 -10.30 -21.61 1.85
CA ALA A 55 -10.55 -23.00 2.21
C ALA A 55 -10.76 -23.85 0.97
#